data_6d58b2ba08bd2dc529f0b311d73b3100
#
_entry.id   6d58b2ba08bd2dc529f0b311d73b3100
#
_cell.length_a   1.000
_cell.length_b   1.000
_cell.length_c   1.000
_cell.angle_alpha   90.00
_cell.angle_beta   90.00
_cell.angle_gamma   90.00
#
_symmetry.space_group_name_H-M   'P 1'
#
loop_
_entity.id
_entity.type
_entity.pdbx_description
1 polymer ?
#
loop_
_entity_poly.entity_id
_entity_poly.type
_entity_poly.pdbx_seq_one_letter_code
_entity_poly.pdbx_strand_id
1 'polypeptide(L)'
;LDNTLEKNYSNYRICENLINYLNPPKISTIAEVHADPDEGIKYTVEGIVTSNASGYDKNTAFFDCIYIQDETGGINCFPVAGDYQIGDKLRISGSTSSYQGERQLAVTKIRKLGADTPVEPKVVTAAQVNDGSVLGQLITLKGYVTGIEMANGLIQTILVRDAQGNVARVFIDGYITTSQDVANAAVGCEIEATGLASYDNTFVLEDGTPMAPRIRTRDRADIICT
;
A
#
# COMPACT_ATOMS: atom_id res chain seq x y z
N LEU A 1 22.50 -40.19 -5.41
CA LEU A 1 22.28 -38.87 -4.82
C LEU A 1 20.93 -38.87 -4.14
N ASP A 2 20.95 -38.95 -3.07
CA ASP A 2 20.50 -38.82 -1.73
C ASP A 2 19.02 -38.46 -1.57
N ASN A 3 18.20 -39.54 -1.58
CA ASN A 3 16.78 -39.54 -1.23
C ASN A 3 16.52 -39.15 0.25
N THR A 4 17.57 -38.93 1.04
CA THR A 4 17.51 -38.56 2.47
C THR A 4 17.16 -37.11 2.67
N LEU A 5 17.63 -36.21 1.81
CA LEU A 5 17.32 -34.76 1.89
C LEU A 5 15.87 -34.47 1.54
N GLU A 6 15.31 -35.10 0.52
CA GLU A 6 13.90 -34.91 0.17
C GLU A 6 12.95 -35.48 1.22
N LYS A 7 13.28 -36.65 1.79
CA LYS A 7 12.50 -37.24 2.89
C LYS A 7 12.58 -36.40 4.17
N ASN A 8 13.76 -35.85 4.50
CA ASN A 8 13.92 -34.96 5.63
C ASN A 8 13.17 -33.65 5.43
N TYR A 9 13.16 -33.11 4.21
CA TYR A 9 12.42 -31.90 3.87
C TYR A 9 10.89 -32.11 3.96
N SER A 10 10.39 -33.25 3.50
CA SER A 10 8.97 -33.61 3.62
C SER A 10 8.56 -33.83 5.08
N ASN A 11 9.39 -34.49 5.88
CA ASN A 11 9.15 -34.70 7.30
C ASN A 11 9.19 -33.36 8.08
N TYR A 12 10.11 -32.47 7.74
CA TYR A 12 10.18 -31.12 8.32
C TYR A 12 8.89 -30.35 8.04
N ARG A 13 8.38 -30.37 6.81
CA ARG A 13 7.11 -29.74 6.44
C ARG A 13 5.91 -30.35 7.16
N ILE A 14 5.88 -31.67 7.33
CA ILE A 14 4.82 -32.35 8.07
C ILE A 14 4.86 -31.93 9.55
N CYS A 15 6.04 -31.90 10.15
CA CYS A 15 6.23 -31.44 11.52
C CYS A 15 5.86 -29.96 11.69
N GLU A 16 6.29 -29.10 10.76
CA GLU A 16 5.93 -27.69 10.76
C GLU A 16 4.41 -27.48 10.64
N ASN A 17 3.77 -28.21 9.74
CA ASN A 17 2.32 -28.17 9.57
C ASN A 17 1.58 -28.68 10.82
N LEU A 18 2.08 -29.72 11.46
CA LEU A 18 1.51 -30.26 12.68
C LEU A 18 1.68 -29.29 13.87
N ILE A 19 2.85 -28.67 14.01
CA ILE A 19 3.11 -27.63 15.03
C ILE A 19 2.19 -26.43 14.81
N ASN A 20 2.05 -25.97 13.57
CA ASN A 20 1.16 -24.85 13.22
C ASN A 20 -0.32 -25.21 13.39
N TYR A 21 -0.69 -26.48 13.27
CA TYR A 21 -2.05 -26.96 13.55
C TYR A 21 -2.33 -26.99 15.05
N LEU A 22 -1.35 -27.43 15.85
CA LEU A 22 -1.46 -27.54 17.30
C LEU A 22 -1.31 -26.15 18.00
N ASN A 23 -0.52 -25.25 17.40
CA ASN A 23 -0.30 -23.87 17.87
C ASN A 23 -0.48 -22.93 16.68
N PRO A 24 -1.72 -22.62 16.29
CA PRO A 24 -1.92 -21.66 15.20
C PRO A 24 -1.28 -20.31 15.56
N PRO A 25 -0.62 -19.64 14.62
CA PRO A 25 -0.06 -18.32 14.89
C PRO A 25 -1.17 -17.37 15.38
N LYS A 26 -0.88 -16.57 16.41
CA LYS A 26 -1.77 -15.48 16.80
C LYS A 26 -1.96 -14.59 15.60
N ILE A 27 -3.20 -14.35 15.21
CA ILE A 27 -3.52 -13.35 14.20
C ILE A 27 -3.71 -12.02 14.92
N SER A 28 -2.92 -11.03 14.53
CA SER A 28 -3.02 -9.65 15.05
C SER A 28 -3.75 -8.77 14.06
N THR A 29 -4.33 -7.69 14.55
CA THR A 29 -4.91 -6.65 13.70
C THR A 29 -3.81 -5.77 13.12
N ILE A 30 -4.10 -5.12 12.00
CA ILE A 30 -3.18 -4.14 11.40
C ILE A 30 -2.96 -2.95 12.34
N ALA A 31 -3.98 -2.54 13.09
CA ALA A 31 -3.83 -1.49 14.11
C ALA A 31 -2.83 -1.87 15.21
N GLU A 32 -2.78 -3.14 15.65
CA GLU A 32 -1.76 -3.60 16.62
C GLU A 32 -0.34 -3.45 16.04
N VAL A 33 -0.15 -3.74 14.74
CA VAL A 33 1.15 -3.57 14.05
C VAL A 33 1.57 -2.10 13.99
N HIS A 34 0.63 -1.20 13.70
CA HIS A 34 0.90 0.24 13.66
C HIS A 34 1.19 0.83 15.05
N ALA A 35 0.55 0.30 16.09
CA ALA A 35 0.73 0.77 17.46
C ALA A 35 2.07 0.38 18.08
N ASP A 36 2.74 -0.63 17.52
CA ASP A 36 4.05 -1.07 18.00
C ASP A 36 5.14 -0.10 17.50
N PRO A 37 5.88 0.58 18.39
CA PRO A 37 6.93 1.52 17.97
C PRO A 37 8.19 0.81 17.48
N ASP A 38 8.40 -0.45 17.85
CA ASP A 38 9.64 -1.17 17.63
C ASP A 38 9.69 -1.81 16.24
N GLU A 39 10.90 -1.98 15.70
CA GLU A 39 11.16 -2.73 14.48
C GLU A 39 11.62 -4.16 14.80
N GLY A 40 11.44 -5.06 13.83
CA GLY A 40 11.83 -6.46 13.96
C GLY A 40 10.83 -7.32 14.75
N ILE A 41 9.74 -6.77 15.24
CA ILE A 41 8.71 -7.51 15.98
C ILE A 41 7.86 -8.34 15.03
N LYS A 42 7.71 -9.62 15.33
CA LYS A 42 7.02 -10.58 14.45
C LYS A 42 5.50 -10.51 14.63
N TYR A 43 4.82 -10.38 13.50
CA TYR A 43 3.37 -10.39 13.40
C TYR A 43 2.88 -11.36 12.34
N THR A 44 1.66 -11.84 12.53
CA THR A 44 0.86 -12.47 11.48
C THR A 44 -0.46 -11.74 11.41
N VAL A 45 -0.79 -11.22 10.25
CA VAL A 45 -2.03 -10.47 9.98
C VAL A 45 -2.82 -11.13 8.87
N GLU A 46 -4.11 -10.87 8.84
CA GLU A 46 -4.98 -11.18 7.69
C GLU A 46 -5.55 -9.88 7.14
N GLY A 47 -5.67 -9.80 5.83
CA GLY A 47 -6.27 -8.65 5.17
C GLY A 47 -6.60 -8.92 3.72
N ILE A 48 -7.33 -7.99 3.13
CA ILE A 48 -7.73 -8.02 1.72
C ILE A 48 -6.78 -7.12 0.93
N VAL A 49 -6.29 -7.62 -0.20
CA VAL A 49 -5.41 -6.87 -1.10
C VAL A 49 -6.15 -5.67 -1.67
N THR A 50 -5.57 -4.49 -1.49
CA THR A 50 -6.12 -3.21 -1.95
C THR A 50 -5.32 -2.55 -3.07
N SER A 51 -4.08 -2.96 -3.29
CA SER A 51 -3.26 -2.55 -4.42
C SER A 51 -3.20 -3.62 -5.50
N ASN A 52 -2.95 -3.22 -6.74
CA ASN A 52 -2.66 -4.21 -7.78
C ASN A 52 -1.25 -4.76 -7.58
N ALA A 53 -1.16 -6.04 -7.29
CA ALA A 53 0.08 -6.72 -6.96
C ALA A 53 0.33 -7.88 -7.92
N SER A 54 0.43 -7.58 -9.19
CA SER A 54 0.66 -8.57 -10.25
C SER A 54 2.11 -9.08 -10.30
N GLY A 55 2.86 -8.99 -9.23
CA GLY A 55 4.24 -9.44 -9.08
C GLY A 55 5.10 -9.14 -10.31
N TYR A 56 5.89 -8.11 -10.27
CA TYR A 56 6.77 -7.68 -11.38
C TYR A 56 6.07 -7.14 -12.64
N ASP A 57 4.77 -6.86 -12.60
CA ASP A 57 4.16 -6.07 -13.66
C ASP A 57 4.65 -4.63 -13.55
N LYS A 58 5.63 -4.30 -14.40
CA LYS A 58 6.22 -2.95 -14.46
C LYS A 58 5.25 -1.86 -14.93
N ASN A 59 4.03 -2.21 -15.29
CA ASN A 59 2.99 -1.24 -15.63
C ASN A 59 2.16 -0.82 -14.41
N THR A 60 2.46 -1.36 -13.22
CA THR A 60 1.83 -0.97 -11.97
C THR A 60 2.82 -0.31 -11.03
N ALA A 61 2.31 0.52 -10.12
CA ALA A 61 3.12 1.18 -9.09
C ALA A 61 3.60 0.23 -7.97
N PHE A 62 3.16 -1.02 -7.96
CA PHE A 62 3.29 -1.95 -6.83
C PHE A 62 3.87 -3.30 -7.24
N PHE A 63 4.88 -3.31 -8.08
CA PHE A 63 5.40 -4.55 -8.65
C PHE A 63 6.14 -5.45 -7.64
N ASP A 64 6.62 -4.93 -6.52
CA ASP A 64 7.39 -5.65 -5.50
C ASP A 64 6.83 -5.52 -4.08
N CYS A 65 5.71 -4.83 -3.93
CA CYS A 65 4.99 -4.69 -2.67
C CYS A 65 3.48 -4.74 -2.89
N ILE A 66 2.74 -5.02 -1.84
CA ILE A 66 1.28 -4.92 -1.82
C ILE A 66 0.82 -4.16 -0.59
N TYR A 67 -0.38 -3.60 -0.67
CA TYR A 67 -1.11 -3.17 0.50
C TYR A 67 -2.24 -4.15 0.78
N ILE A 68 -2.41 -4.49 2.05
CA ILE A 68 -3.57 -5.23 2.55
C ILE A 68 -4.29 -4.39 3.59
N GLN A 69 -5.58 -4.61 3.71
CA GLN A 69 -6.44 -3.91 4.66
C GLN A 69 -7.35 -4.88 5.40
N ASP A 70 -7.47 -4.68 6.72
CA ASP A 70 -8.50 -5.29 7.56
C ASP A 70 -9.49 -4.22 8.05
N GLU A 71 -10.37 -4.56 8.97
CA GLU A 71 -11.35 -3.64 9.56
C GLU A 71 -10.71 -2.53 10.43
N THR A 72 -9.45 -2.69 10.83
CA THR A 72 -8.75 -1.79 11.74
C THR A 72 -7.78 -0.85 11.04
N GLY A 73 -7.33 -1.17 9.82
CA GLY A 73 -6.38 -0.36 9.07
C GLY A 73 -5.82 -1.04 7.83
N GLY A 74 -4.89 -0.38 7.18
CA GLY A 74 -4.14 -0.90 6.04
C GLY A 74 -2.64 -0.87 6.29
N ILE A 75 -1.87 -1.72 5.61
CA ILE A 75 -0.42 -1.79 5.77
C ILE A 75 0.28 -2.20 4.47
N ASN A 76 1.43 -1.60 4.22
CA ASN A 76 2.36 -2.00 3.18
C ASN A 76 3.08 -3.31 3.57
N CYS A 77 3.21 -4.23 2.63
CA CYS A 77 3.90 -5.50 2.77
C CYS A 77 4.99 -5.62 1.71
N PHE A 78 6.25 -5.79 2.12
CA PHE A 78 7.42 -5.84 1.25
C PHE A 78 8.48 -6.82 1.83
N PRO A 79 9.23 -7.58 1.04
CA PRO A 79 9.01 -7.80 -0.40
C PRO A 79 7.88 -8.80 -0.66
N VAL A 80 7.21 -8.64 -1.77
CA VAL A 80 6.18 -9.57 -2.24
C VAL A 80 6.49 -9.99 -3.66
N ALA A 81 6.56 -11.29 -3.87
CA ALA A 81 6.61 -11.91 -5.18
C ALA A 81 5.39 -12.81 -5.35
N GLY A 82 4.72 -12.71 -6.46
CA GLY A 82 3.52 -13.51 -6.77
C GLY A 82 2.41 -12.68 -7.39
N ASP A 83 1.44 -13.38 -7.93
CA ASP A 83 0.27 -12.78 -8.59
C ASP A 83 -0.89 -12.72 -7.60
N TYR A 84 -0.96 -11.60 -6.88
CA TYR A 84 -2.05 -11.30 -5.94
C TYR A 84 -2.93 -10.21 -6.52
N GLN A 85 -4.23 -10.47 -6.57
CA GLN A 85 -5.22 -9.56 -7.15
C GLN A 85 -5.96 -8.78 -6.08
N ILE A 86 -6.47 -7.60 -6.44
CA ILE A 86 -7.39 -6.83 -5.57
C ILE A 86 -8.57 -7.71 -5.19
N GLY A 87 -8.88 -7.78 -3.89
CA GLY A 87 -9.91 -8.66 -3.34
C GLY A 87 -9.39 -10.03 -2.88
N ASP A 88 -8.12 -10.37 -3.12
CA ASP A 88 -7.54 -11.57 -2.52
C ASP A 88 -7.42 -11.42 -1.00
N LYS A 89 -7.88 -12.40 -0.25
CA LYS A 89 -7.66 -12.48 1.19
C LYS A 89 -6.39 -13.23 1.48
N LEU A 90 -5.46 -12.56 2.16
CA LEU A 90 -4.14 -13.09 2.49
C LEU A 90 -3.93 -13.18 3.99
N ARG A 91 -3.15 -14.19 4.39
CA ARG A 91 -2.47 -14.23 5.68
C ARG A 91 -0.99 -13.97 5.44
N ILE A 92 -0.45 -12.96 6.09
CA ILE A 92 0.93 -12.53 5.92
C ILE A 92 1.64 -12.59 7.27
N SER A 93 2.77 -13.27 7.31
CA SER A 93 3.70 -13.23 8.44
C SER A 93 4.93 -12.43 8.05
N GLY A 94 5.39 -11.60 8.96
CA GLY A 94 6.54 -10.75 8.74
C GLY A 94 7.00 -10.10 10.05
N SER A 95 7.90 -9.15 9.94
CA SER A 95 8.31 -8.32 11.06
C SER A 95 8.06 -6.84 10.76
N THR A 96 7.83 -6.07 11.82
CA THR A 96 7.72 -4.62 11.70
C THR A 96 8.99 -4.03 11.12
N SER A 97 8.85 -3.15 10.17
CA SER A 97 9.92 -2.35 9.59
C SER A 97 9.37 -1.01 9.07
N SER A 98 10.22 -0.15 8.55
CA SER A 98 9.79 1.09 7.91
C SER A 98 10.61 1.37 6.67
N TYR A 99 9.97 2.03 5.70
CA TYR A 99 10.62 2.54 4.52
C TYR A 99 10.17 3.97 4.27
N GLN A 100 11.12 4.90 4.15
CA GLN A 100 10.84 6.33 4.00
C GLN A 100 9.88 6.89 5.08
N GLY A 101 9.93 6.32 6.28
CA GLY A 101 9.05 6.68 7.39
C GLY A 101 7.67 6.02 7.37
N GLU A 102 7.32 5.26 6.35
CA GLU A 102 6.10 4.47 6.31
C GLU A 102 6.30 3.12 7.02
N ARG A 103 5.42 2.80 7.99
CA ARG A 103 5.39 1.49 8.63
C ARG A 103 4.98 0.42 7.63
N GLN A 104 5.75 -0.68 7.60
CA GLN A 104 5.48 -1.82 6.74
C GLN A 104 5.75 -3.15 7.46
N LEU A 105 5.29 -4.25 6.88
CA LEU A 105 5.73 -5.59 7.23
C LEU A 105 6.82 -6.05 6.28
N ALA A 106 8.01 -6.38 6.85
CA ALA A 106 9.04 -7.13 6.15
C ALA A 106 8.58 -8.59 6.06
N VAL A 107 8.12 -8.98 4.88
CA VAL A 107 7.38 -10.22 4.65
C VAL A 107 8.30 -11.43 4.66
N THR A 108 7.90 -12.48 5.39
CA THR A 108 8.59 -13.77 5.44
C THR A 108 7.75 -14.90 4.88
N LYS A 109 6.42 -14.80 4.97
CA LYS A 109 5.50 -15.84 4.48
C LYS A 109 4.17 -15.20 4.05
N ILE A 110 3.65 -15.65 2.93
CA ILE A 110 2.30 -15.31 2.45
C ILE A 110 1.52 -16.60 2.21
N ARG A 111 0.25 -16.58 2.62
CA ARG A 111 -0.72 -17.62 2.28
C ARG A 111 -1.99 -16.96 1.76
N LYS A 112 -2.37 -17.27 0.53
CA LYS A 112 -3.69 -16.91 0.00
C LYS A 112 -4.75 -17.78 0.67
N LEU A 113 -5.75 -17.17 1.26
CA LEU A 113 -6.87 -17.81 1.95
C LEU A 113 -8.07 -18.00 1.02
N GLY A 114 -8.18 -17.16 -0.01
CA GLY A 114 -9.26 -17.17 -0.98
C GLY A 114 -9.43 -15.79 -1.59
N ALA A 115 -10.57 -15.56 -2.21
CA ALA A 115 -11.03 -14.25 -2.62
C ALA A 115 -12.12 -13.76 -1.65
N ASP A 116 -12.21 -12.46 -1.48
CA ASP A 116 -13.22 -11.77 -0.67
C ASP A 116 -13.76 -10.57 -1.47
N THR A 117 -14.71 -9.85 -0.93
CA THR A 117 -15.18 -8.59 -1.53
C THR A 117 -14.04 -7.56 -1.50
N PRO A 118 -13.70 -6.94 -2.64
CA PRO A 118 -12.74 -5.85 -2.65
C PRO A 118 -13.11 -4.74 -1.67
N VAL A 119 -12.11 -4.15 -1.04
CA VAL A 119 -12.31 -3.03 -0.11
C VAL A 119 -12.75 -1.80 -0.91
N GLU A 120 -13.83 -1.19 -0.48
CA GLU A 120 -14.28 0.09 -1.03
C GLU A 120 -13.43 1.24 -0.47
N PRO A 121 -13.04 2.21 -1.32
CA PRO A 121 -12.24 3.33 -0.86
C PRO A 121 -13.05 4.24 0.07
N LYS A 122 -12.46 4.62 1.20
CA LYS A 122 -13.06 5.55 2.16
C LYS A 122 -12.83 6.99 1.70
N VAL A 123 -13.89 7.77 1.58
CA VAL A 123 -13.76 9.21 1.34
C VAL A 123 -13.21 9.91 2.59
N VAL A 124 -12.13 10.67 2.43
CA VAL A 124 -11.40 11.33 3.51
C VAL A 124 -11.12 12.80 3.20
N THR A 125 -10.75 13.55 4.22
CA THR A 125 -10.26 14.93 4.09
C THR A 125 -8.74 14.96 3.90
N ALA A 126 -8.23 16.06 3.36
CA ALA A 126 -6.78 16.26 3.26
C ALA A 126 -6.10 16.29 4.65
N ALA A 127 -6.81 16.77 5.67
CA ALA A 127 -6.31 16.75 7.05
C ALA A 127 -6.07 15.31 7.55
N GLN A 128 -6.98 14.37 7.26
CA GLN A 128 -6.82 12.97 7.64
C GLN A 128 -5.67 12.27 6.89
N VAL A 129 -5.40 12.68 5.65
CA VAL A 129 -4.20 12.21 4.92
C VAL A 129 -2.94 12.71 5.62
N ASN A 130 -2.93 14.00 5.98
CA ASN A 130 -1.74 14.68 6.51
C ASN A 130 -1.41 14.28 7.96
N ASP A 131 -2.41 13.94 8.78
CA ASP A 131 -2.20 13.50 10.18
C ASP A 131 -1.86 12.01 10.32
N GLY A 132 -1.90 11.26 9.20
CA GLY A 132 -1.57 9.83 9.16
C GLY A 132 -2.64 8.90 9.73
N SER A 133 -3.81 9.42 10.12
CA SER A 133 -4.89 8.62 10.73
C SER A 133 -5.46 7.53 9.79
N VAL A 134 -5.19 7.65 8.50
CA VAL A 134 -5.64 6.71 7.46
C VAL A 134 -4.49 5.97 6.77
N LEU A 135 -3.28 6.01 7.35
CA LEU A 135 -2.09 5.41 6.74
C LEU A 135 -2.32 3.93 6.37
N GLY A 136 -1.89 3.57 5.15
CA GLY A 136 -2.02 2.23 4.58
C GLY A 136 -3.41 1.90 4.02
N GLN A 137 -4.44 2.69 4.33
CA GLN A 137 -5.82 2.43 3.87
C GLN A 137 -6.03 2.88 2.43
N LEU A 138 -6.96 2.21 1.75
CA LEU A 138 -7.51 2.63 0.47
C LEU A 138 -8.49 3.78 0.69
N ILE A 139 -8.19 4.93 0.11
CA ILE A 139 -8.92 6.18 0.34
C ILE A 139 -9.24 6.91 -0.96
N THR A 140 -10.21 7.80 -0.91
CA THR A 140 -10.52 8.77 -1.97
C THR A 140 -10.52 10.18 -1.39
N LEU A 141 -9.75 11.06 -2.00
CA LEU A 141 -9.78 12.51 -1.72
C LEU A 141 -10.48 13.23 -2.86
N LYS A 142 -11.39 14.16 -2.49
CA LYS A 142 -12.07 15.04 -3.45
C LYS A 142 -11.70 16.50 -3.18
N GLY A 143 -11.56 17.28 -4.24
CA GLY A 143 -11.24 18.68 -4.12
C GLY A 143 -10.88 19.33 -5.44
N TYR A 144 -10.05 20.36 -5.37
CA TYR A 144 -9.56 21.11 -6.53
C TYR A 144 -8.05 21.03 -6.62
N VAL A 145 -7.54 20.88 -7.83
CA VAL A 145 -6.10 20.91 -8.09
C VAL A 145 -5.57 22.33 -7.87
N THR A 146 -4.62 22.47 -6.95
CA THR A 146 -3.98 23.76 -6.63
C THR A 146 -2.53 23.86 -7.08
N GLY A 147 -1.90 22.74 -7.41
CA GLY A 147 -0.53 22.69 -7.90
C GLY A 147 -0.24 21.35 -8.57
N ILE A 148 0.72 21.38 -9.47
CA ILE A 148 1.20 20.20 -10.20
C ILE A 148 2.71 20.30 -10.28
N GLU A 149 3.42 19.22 -9.94
CA GLU A 149 4.84 19.10 -10.16
C GLU A 149 5.15 17.97 -11.15
N MET A 150 6.12 18.22 -12.00
CA MET A 150 6.50 17.35 -13.09
C MET A 150 7.82 16.65 -12.78
N ALA A 151 7.92 15.38 -13.16
CA ALA A 151 9.18 14.67 -13.20
C ALA A 151 9.35 14.06 -14.60
N ASN A 152 10.50 14.31 -15.23
CA ASN A 152 10.81 13.84 -16.57
C ASN A 152 9.73 14.22 -17.63
N GLY A 153 9.11 15.38 -17.48
CA GLY A 153 8.06 15.86 -18.38
C GLY A 153 6.67 15.26 -18.16
N LEU A 154 6.48 14.49 -17.11
CA LEU A 154 5.21 13.86 -16.75
C LEU A 154 4.72 14.33 -15.37
N ILE A 155 3.41 14.40 -15.17
CA ILE A 155 2.83 14.75 -13.88
C ILE A 155 3.16 13.64 -12.88
N GLN A 156 3.84 14.02 -11.79
CA GLN A 156 4.18 13.11 -10.71
C GLN A 156 3.48 13.47 -9.40
N THR A 157 3.29 14.76 -9.13
CA THR A 157 2.64 15.23 -7.92
C THR A 157 1.49 16.16 -8.29
N ILE A 158 0.33 15.93 -7.66
CA ILE A 158 -0.83 16.80 -7.73
C ILE A 158 -1.16 17.26 -6.31
N LEU A 159 -1.28 18.56 -6.10
CA LEU A 159 -1.73 19.13 -4.85
C LEU A 159 -3.23 19.37 -4.92
N VAL A 160 -3.96 18.75 -4.00
CA VAL A 160 -5.42 18.78 -3.95
C VAL A 160 -5.87 19.50 -2.70
N ARG A 161 -6.65 20.57 -2.87
CA ARG A 161 -7.31 21.30 -1.78
C ARG A 161 -8.72 20.76 -1.60
N ASP A 162 -9.02 20.28 -0.40
CA ASP A 162 -10.35 19.79 -0.05
C ASP A 162 -11.33 20.97 0.25
N ALA A 163 -12.59 20.62 0.52
CA ALA A 163 -13.65 21.58 0.84
C ALA A 163 -13.40 22.34 2.16
N GLN A 164 -12.53 21.84 3.04
CA GLN A 164 -12.13 22.48 4.30
C GLN A 164 -10.95 23.44 4.11
N GLY A 165 -10.35 23.46 2.91
CA GLY A 165 -9.21 24.32 2.59
C GLY A 165 -7.85 23.70 2.88
N ASN A 166 -7.78 22.45 3.37
CA ASN A 166 -6.54 21.74 3.58
C ASN A 166 -6.02 21.18 2.26
N VAL A 167 -4.69 21.05 2.14
CA VAL A 167 -4.05 20.52 0.94
C VAL A 167 -3.37 19.19 1.26
N ALA A 168 -3.58 18.19 0.41
CA ALA A 168 -2.86 16.94 0.45
C ALA A 168 -2.22 16.62 -0.91
N ARG A 169 -1.21 15.77 -0.88
CA ARG A 169 -0.43 15.36 -2.05
C ARG A 169 -0.96 14.06 -2.63
N VAL A 170 -1.22 14.04 -3.92
CA VAL A 170 -1.43 12.83 -4.72
C VAL A 170 -0.13 12.54 -5.46
N PHE A 171 0.38 11.34 -5.33
CA PHE A 171 1.61 10.88 -5.96
C PHE A 171 1.29 9.85 -7.03
N ILE A 172 1.81 10.10 -8.24
CA ILE A 172 1.70 9.22 -9.39
C ILE A 172 3.08 8.63 -9.63
N ASP A 173 3.21 7.32 -9.43
CA ASP A 173 4.48 6.63 -9.64
C ASP A 173 4.92 6.66 -11.10
N GLY A 174 6.23 6.69 -11.34
CA GLY A 174 6.80 6.74 -12.67
C GLY A 174 6.40 5.57 -13.58
N TYR A 175 6.08 4.43 -13.01
CA TYR A 175 5.59 3.27 -13.78
C TYR A 175 4.20 3.54 -14.38
N ILE A 176 3.31 4.21 -13.64
CA ILE A 176 1.98 4.60 -14.13
C ILE A 176 2.11 5.68 -15.20
N THR A 177 2.95 6.69 -14.99
CA THR A 177 3.11 7.81 -15.92
C THR A 177 3.75 7.40 -17.24
N THR A 178 4.57 6.33 -17.27
CA THR A 178 5.19 5.85 -18.52
C THR A 178 4.25 4.99 -19.36
N SER A 179 3.24 4.37 -18.76
CA SER A 179 2.31 3.46 -19.44
C SER A 179 0.98 4.13 -19.80
N GLN A 180 0.64 5.23 -19.14
CA GLN A 180 -0.68 5.84 -19.24
C GLN A 180 -0.57 7.37 -19.24
N ASP A 181 -1.37 8.00 -20.10
CA ASP A 181 -1.48 9.46 -20.15
C ASP A 181 -2.36 9.98 -19.00
N VAL A 182 -1.80 10.76 -18.09
CA VAL A 182 -2.51 11.45 -16.99
C VAL A 182 -2.73 12.93 -17.33
N ALA A 183 -2.74 13.24 -18.62
CA ALA A 183 -2.60 14.58 -19.18
C ALA A 183 -3.75 15.56 -18.86
N ASN A 184 -4.83 15.12 -18.24
CA ASN A 184 -6.01 15.97 -18.04
C ASN A 184 -6.04 16.70 -16.70
N ALA A 185 -5.07 16.47 -15.82
CA ALA A 185 -5.01 17.21 -14.56
C ALA A 185 -4.45 18.62 -14.82
N ALA A 186 -5.21 19.64 -14.47
CA ALA A 186 -4.82 21.03 -14.60
C ALA A 186 -5.19 21.80 -13.32
N VAL A 187 -4.40 22.82 -12.97
CA VAL A 187 -4.70 23.69 -11.82
C VAL A 187 -6.09 24.32 -12.02
N GLY A 188 -6.93 24.19 -11.00
CA GLY A 188 -8.31 24.67 -10.98
C GLY A 188 -9.36 23.61 -11.35
N CYS A 189 -8.99 22.42 -11.90
CA CYS A 189 -9.97 21.37 -12.13
C CYS A 189 -10.47 20.77 -10.81
N GLU A 190 -11.70 20.31 -10.81
CA GLU A 190 -12.21 19.40 -9.79
C GLU A 190 -11.57 18.03 -9.96
N ILE A 191 -11.18 17.40 -8.84
CA ILE A 191 -10.47 16.12 -8.85
C ILE A 191 -11.07 15.16 -7.82
N GLU A 192 -11.19 13.90 -8.22
CA GLU A 192 -11.37 12.76 -7.35
C GLU A 192 -10.16 11.83 -7.53
N ALA A 193 -9.37 11.66 -6.46
CA ALA A 193 -8.18 10.83 -6.46
C ALA A 193 -8.30 9.70 -5.46
N THR A 194 -8.22 8.47 -5.96
CA THR A 194 -8.23 7.25 -5.16
C THR A 194 -6.81 6.67 -5.07
N GLY A 195 -6.47 6.07 -3.94
CA GLY A 195 -5.16 5.44 -3.75
C GLY A 195 -4.91 5.01 -2.33
N LEU A 196 -3.69 4.56 -2.07
CA LEU A 196 -3.24 4.15 -0.75
C LEU A 196 -2.68 5.38 -0.01
N ALA A 197 -3.19 5.62 1.21
CA ALA A 197 -2.57 6.59 2.09
C ALA A 197 -1.16 6.09 2.46
N SER A 198 -0.15 6.84 2.11
CA SER A 198 1.25 6.45 2.16
C SER A 198 2.10 7.59 2.72
N TYR A 199 3.37 7.31 2.98
CA TYR A 199 4.28 8.26 3.57
C TYR A 199 5.63 8.23 2.88
N ASP A 200 6.27 9.40 2.74
CA ASP A 200 7.61 9.54 2.18
C ASP A 200 8.28 10.77 2.80
N ASN A 201 9.04 10.54 3.86
CA ASN A 201 9.72 11.58 4.61
C ASN A 201 10.92 12.21 3.87
N THR A 202 11.25 11.70 2.70
CA THR A 202 12.32 12.26 1.87
C THR A 202 11.82 13.31 0.89
N PHE A 203 10.50 13.39 0.70
CA PHE A 203 9.91 14.26 -0.31
C PHE A 203 9.79 15.71 0.17
N VAL A 204 10.20 16.62 -0.71
CA VAL A 204 9.98 18.06 -0.59
C VAL A 204 9.40 18.58 -1.91
N LEU A 205 8.52 19.58 -1.84
CA LEU A 205 8.01 20.27 -3.01
C LEU A 205 9.13 21.10 -3.68
N GLU A 206 8.92 21.55 -4.90
CA GLU A 206 9.89 22.38 -5.64
C GLU A 206 10.28 23.67 -4.88
N ASP A 207 9.39 24.21 -4.05
CA ASP A 207 9.65 25.36 -3.19
C ASP A 207 10.42 25.02 -1.88
N GLY A 208 10.77 23.76 -1.69
CA GLY A 208 11.49 23.25 -0.51
C GLY A 208 10.58 22.89 0.68
N THR A 209 9.25 22.95 0.54
CA THR A 209 8.32 22.58 1.61
C THR A 209 8.27 21.07 1.77
N PRO A 210 8.56 20.50 2.97
CA PRO A 210 8.40 19.07 3.21
C PRO A 210 6.92 18.66 3.15
N MET A 211 6.63 17.57 2.43
CA MET A 211 5.26 17.04 2.31
C MET A 211 5.26 15.52 2.27
N ALA A 212 5.55 14.91 3.41
CA ALA A 212 5.72 13.47 3.54
C ALA A 212 4.45 12.63 3.33
N PRO A 213 3.27 12.99 3.91
CA PRO A 213 2.03 12.25 3.64
C PRO A 213 1.61 12.39 2.18
N ARG A 214 1.12 11.27 1.63
CA ARG A 214 0.67 11.23 0.23
C ARG A 214 -0.45 10.22 0.02
N ILE A 215 -1.16 10.37 -1.09
CA ILE A 215 -2.03 9.35 -1.67
C ILE A 215 -1.26 8.74 -2.84
N ARG A 216 -0.87 7.49 -2.73
CA ARG A 216 -0.20 6.75 -3.80
C ARG A 216 -1.24 6.08 -4.67
N THR A 217 -1.45 6.59 -5.88
CA THR A 217 -2.42 6.03 -6.84
C THR A 217 -1.97 4.65 -7.33
N ARG A 218 -2.93 3.78 -7.61
CA ARG A 218 -2.69 2.41 -8.06
C ARG A 218 -2.70 2.32 -9.58
N ASP A 219 -3.56 3.12 -10.20
CA ASP A 219 -3.77 3.16 -11.63
C ASP A 219 -4.18 4.58 -12.04
N ARG A 220 -4.10 4.86 -13.34
CA ARG A 220 -4.57 6.12 -13.90
C ARG A 220 -6.08 6.34 -13.70
N ALA A 221 -6.86 5.27 -13.79
CA ALA A 221 -8.32 5.31 -13.59
C ALA A 221 -8.71 5.75 -12.15
N ASP A 222 -7.76 5.71 -11.21
CA ASP A 222 -7.92 6.22 -9.87
C ASP A 222 -7.94 7.77 -9.78
N ILE A 223 -7.64 8.47 -10.90
CA ILE A 223 -7.64 9.94 -10.98
C ILE A 223 -8.69 10.38 -11.99
N ILE A 224 -9.69 11.10 -11.50
CA ILE A 224 -10.77 11.67 -12.32
C ILE A 224 -10.70 13.19 -12.16
N CYS A 225 -10.46 13.91 -13.27
CA CYS A 225 -10.47 15.37 -13.33
C CYS A 225 -11.60 15.84 -14.26
N THR A 226 -12.37 16.83 -13.83
CA THR A 226 -13.49 17.43 -14.58
C THR A 226 -13.39 18.95 -14.60
#